data_7e4b9b2c1640348491ceae4979c3715a
#
_entry.id   7e4b9b2c1640348491ceae4979c3715a
#
_cell.length_a   1.000
_cell.length_b   1.000
_cell.length_c   1.000
_cell.angle_alpha   90.00
_cell.angle_beta   90.00
_cell.angle_gamma   90.00
#
_symmetry.space_group_name_H-M   'P 1'
#
loop_
_entity.id
_entity.type
_entity.pdbx_description
1 polymer ?
#
loop_
_entity_poly.entity_id
_entity_poly.type
_entity_poly.pdbx_seq_one_letter_code
_entity_poly.pdbx_strand_id
1 'polypeptide(L)'
;SVISNLLPIGISDALMVSSAQKILVTNLVSNRNQTHHFTPDRYLKVFRKYTHTEFPFNILICPNLSQNSFEKRYPHIAKSYALEHAHFLGWTVNELDAVSRKGIKIESSDIISITPHLNRLRHDPQKLARVFKKIIG
;
A
#
# COMPACT_ATOMS: atom_id res chain seq x y z
N SER A 1 -7.51 8.34 4.17
CA SER A 1 -6.55 7.30 4.51
C SER A 1 -7.21 6.19 5.32
N VAL A 2 -6.73 4.94 5.17
CA VAL A 2 -7.27 3.78 5.91
C VAL A 2 -7.17 3.99 7.43
N ILE A 3 -6.11 4.61 7.91
CA ILE A 3 -5.89 4.87 9.34
C ILE A 3 -7.02 5.71 9.93
N SER A 4 -7.52 6.71 9.23
CA SER A 4 -8.64 7.53 9.70
C SER A 4 -9.90 6.70 9.97
N ASN A 5 -10.10 5.64 9.21
CA ASN A 5 -11.23 4.72 9.40
C ASN A 5 -11.05 3.76 10.59
N LEU A 6 -9.83 3.64 11.10
CA LEU A 6 -9.53 2.81 12.27
C LEU A 6 -9.61 3.58 13.60
N LEU A 7 -9.72 4.92 13.55
CA LEU A 7 -9.77 5.76 14.74
C LEU A 7 -11.09 5.67 15.52
N PRO A 8 -12.28 5.46 14.91
CA PRO A 8 -13.51 5.32 15.67
C PRO A 8 -13.46 4.11 16.61
N ILE A 9 -13.98 4.29 17.82
CA ILE A 9 -14.04 3.24 18.86
C ILE A 9 -14.77 2.01 18.30
N GLY A 10 -14.18 0.84 18.51
CA GLY A 10 -14.75 -0.46 18.14
C GLY A 10 -14.45 -0.95 16.73
N ILE A 11 -14.01 -0.10 15.79
CA ILE A 11 -13.66 -0.55 14.42
C ILE A 11 -12.44 -1.46 14.44
N SER A 12 -11.41 -1.09 15.17
CA SER A 12 -10.18 -1.89 15.34
C SER A 12 -10.50 -3.26 15.96
N ASP A 13 -11.31 -3.27 17.01
CA ASP A 13 -11.73 -4.51 17.68
C ASP A 13 -12.57 -5.39 16.76
N ALA A 14 -13.53 -4.81 16.05
CA ALA A 14 -14.34 -5.53 15.07
C ALA A 14 -13.49 -6.17 13.96
N LEU A 15 -12.46 -5.47 13.47
CA LEU A 15 -11.51 -6.04 12.52
C LEU A 15 -10.73 -7.22 13.11
N MET A 16 -10.31 -7.11 14.37
CA MET A 16 -9.52 -8.17 15.00
C MET A 16 -10.32 -9.45 15.23
N VAL A 17 -11.57 -9.34 15.64
CA VAL A 17 -12.44 -10.51 15.91
C VAL A 17 -13.08 -11.09 14.65
N SER A 18 -13.09 -10.36 13.55
CA SER A 18 -13.68 -10.81 12.29
C SER A 18 -12.90 -12.01 11.72
N SER A 19 -13.62 -13.08 11.37
CA SER A 19 -13.08 -14.22 10.62
C SER A 19 -12.95 -13.97 9.11
N ALA A 20 -13.47 -12.85 8.62
CA ALA A 20 -13.36 -12.49 7.20
C ALA A 20 -11.89 -12.27 6.78
N GLN A 21 -11.59 -12.57 5.52
CA GLN A 21 -10.31 -12.26 4.94
C GLN A 21 -10.15 -10.73 4.81
N LYS A 22 -9.12 -10.20 5.44
CA LYS A 22 -8.85 -8.75 5.50
C LYS A 22 -7.70 -8.41 4.55
N ILE A 23 -7.99 -7.60 3.55
CA ILE A 23 -7.06 -7.23 2.50
C ILE A 23 -6.79 -5.73 2.58
N LEU A 24 -5.53 -5.34 2.60
CA LEU A 24 -5.10 -3.95 2.48
C LEU A 24 -4.44 -3.73 1.12
N VAL A 25 -4.95 -2.77 0.36
CA VAL A 25 -4.28 -2.25 -0.83
C VAL A 25 -3.45 -1.04 -0.42
N THR A 26 -2.15 -1.05 -0.70
CA THR A 26 -1.27 0.04 -0.30
C THR A 26 -1.51 1.31 -1.09
N ASN A 27 -1.21 2.46 -0.50
CA ASN A 27 -1.15 3.71 -1.23
C ASN A 27 -0.05 3.63 -2.31
N LEU A 28 -0.25 4.31 -3.44
CA LEU A 28 0.73 4.37 -4.53
C LEU A 28 1.71 5.53 -4.39
N VAL A 29 1.31 6.59 -3.72
CA VAL A 29 2.09 7.81 -3.59
C VAL A 29 2.13 8.26 -2.14
N SER A 30 3.29 8.70 -1.70
CA SER A 30 3.45 9.31 -0.38
C SER A 30 2.73 10.66 -0.30
N ASN A 31 2.41 11.05 0.93
CA ASN A 31 2.00 12.41 1.24
C ASN A 31 3.04 13.01 2.18
N ARG A 32 3.44 14.26 1.95
CA ARG A 32 4.44 14.98 2.74
C ARG A 32 4.22 14.86 4.25
N ASN A 33 2.96 14.94 4.69
CA ASN A 33 2.60 14.98 6.10
C ASN A 33 2.19 13.61 6.67
N GLN A 34 2.14 12.54 5.89
CA GLN A 34 1.59 11.25 6.31
C GLN A 34 2.53 10.07 6.10
N THR A 35 3.02 9.89 4.89
CA THR A 35 3.73 8.66 4.48
C THR A 35 5.09 8.93 3.84
N HIS A 36 5.64 10.11 4.06
CA HIS A 36 6.94 10.48 3.49
C HIS A 36 8.05 9.56 4.03
N HIS A 37 8.81 8.96 3.12
CA HIS A 37 9.85 7.96 3.42
C HIS A 37 9.36 6.73 4.22
N PHE A 38 8.11 6.32 4.06
CA PHE A 38 7.64 5.08 4.69
C PHE A 38 8.25 3.85 4.03
N THR A 39 8.93 3.06 4.84
CA THR A 39 9.28 1.68 4.55
C THR A 39 8.10 0.76 4.91
N PRO A 40 8.07 -0.49 4.41
CA PRO A 40 7.04 -1.46 4.82
C PRO A 40 6.95 -1.64 6.34
N ASP A 41 8.08 -1.74 7.01
CA ASP A 41 8.13 -1.90 8.47
C ASP A 41 7.51 -0.68 9.19
N ARG A 42 7.84 0.52 8.75
CA ARG A 42 7.24 1.75 9.31
C ARG A 42 5.73 1.83 9.05
N TYR A 43 5.29 1.36 7.87
CA TYR A 43 3.88 1.27 7.51
C TYR A 43 3.13 0.37 8.50
N LEU A 44 3.66 -0.83 8.77
CA LEU A 44 3.08 -1.76 9.74
C LEU A 44 3.08 -1.19 11.17
N LYS A 45 4.16 -0.55 11.59
CA LYS A 45 4.26 0.07 12.93
C LYS A 45 3.20 1.14 13.15
N VAL A 46 2.90 1.95 12.13
CA VAL A 46 1.84 2.96 12.22
C VAL A 46 0.49 2.30 12.40
N PHE A 47 0.18 1.23 11.66
CA PHE A 47 -1.07 0.49 11.86
C PHE A 47 -1.20 -0.05 13.29
N ARG A 48 -0.16 -0.71 13.81
CA ARG A 48 -0.12 -1.21 15.18
C ARG A 48 -0.39 -0.11 16.22
N LYS A 49 0.19 1.07 16.03
CA LYS A 49 -0.03 2.21 16.92
C LYS A 49 -1.50 2.59 17.05
N TYR A 50 -2.26 2.51 15.95
CA TYR A 50 -3.67 2.93 15.92
C TYR A 50 -4.65 1.79 16.20
N THR A 51 -4.25 0.54 16.00
CA THR A 51 -5.08 -0.62 16.33
C THR A 51 -4.82 -1.17 17.74
N HIS A 52 -3.75 -0.72 18.40
CA HIS A 52 -3.27 -1.21 19.70
C HIS A 52 -2.96 -2.71 19.74
N THR A 53 -2.91 -3.36 18.58
CA THR A 53 -2.72 -4.81 18.43
C THR A 53 -1.80 -5.11 17.26
N GLU A 54 -1.77 -6.37 16.84
CA GLU A 54 -1.09 -6.79 15.62
C GLU A 54 -1.71 -6.13 14.38
N PHE A 55 -1.00 -6.19 13.26
CA PHE A 55 -1.49 -5.71 11.99
C PHE A 55 -2.77 -6.48 11.60
N PRO A 56 -3.92 -5.79 11.41
CA PRO A 56 -5.22 -6.45 11.34
C PRO A 56 -5.52 -7.10 9.98
N PHE A 57 -4.64 -6.97 9.00
CA PHE A 57 -4.85 -7.47 7.65
C PHE A 57 -4.07 -8.76 7.40
N ASN A 58 -4.68 -9.70 6.69
CA ASN A 58 -4.08 -10.98 6.34
C ASN A 58 -3.26 -10.89 5.05
N ILE A 59 -3.69 -10.02 4.14
CA ILE A 59 -3.09 -9.85 2.81
C ILE A 59 -2.79 -8.39 2.57
N LEU A 60 -1.62 -8.13 1.99
CA LEU A 60 -1.17 -6.83 1.52
C LEU A 60 -1.03 -6.88 0.00
N ILE A 61 -1.80 -6.06 -0.71
CA ILE A 61 -1.64 -5.88 -2.16
C ILE A 61 -0.80 -4.62 -2.39
N CYS A 62 0.28 -4.74 -3.14
CA CYS A 62 1.19 -3.65 -3.45
C CYS A 62 1.62 -3.68 -4.93
N PRO A 63 2.08 -2.54 -5.49
CA PRO A 63 2.63 -2.52 -6.84
C PRO A 63 3.92 -3.35 -6.92
N ASN A 64 4.13 -3.98 -8.08
CA ASN A 64 5.31 -4.79 -8.37
C ASN A 64 6.52 -3.97 -8.87
N LEU A 65 6.62 -2.74 -8.45
CA LEU A 65 7.72 -1.84 -8.77
C LEU A 65 8.32 -1.26 -7.48
N SER A 66 9.63 -1.26 -7.38
CA SER A 66 10.33 -0.46 -6.37
C SER A 66 10.28 1.03 -6.74
N GLN A 67 10.53 1.90 -5.78
CA GLN A 67 10.63 3.34 -6.03
C GLN A 67 11.66 3.65 -7.13
N ASN A 68 12.86 3.09 -7.02
CA ASN A 68 13.93 3.30 -8.01
C ASN A 68 13.53 2.81 -9.42
N SER A 69 12.89 1.65 -9.52
CA SER A 69 12.40 1.13 -10.81
C SER A 69 11.31 2.01 -11.40
N PHE A 70 10.43 2.55 -10.56
CA PHE A 70 9.41 3.49 -10.99
C PHE A 70 10.01 4.80 -11.51
N GLU A 71 10.95 5.40 -10.80
CA GLU A 71 11.63 6.64 -11.19
C GLU A 71 12.37 6.51 -12.51
N LYS A 72 13.01 5.36 -12.75
CA LYS A 72 13.66 5.07 -14.04
C LYS A 72 12.66 4.90 -15.18
N ARG A 73 11.53 4.25 -14.93
CA ARG A 73 10.52 3.95 -15.95
C ARG A 73 9.64 5.16 -16.27
N TYR A 74 9.37 6.01 -15.29
CA TYR A 74 8.46 7.16 -15.39
C TYR A 74 9.10 8.46 -14.85
N PRO A 75 10.25 8.91 -15.42
CA PRO A 75 11.02 10.01 -14.83
C PRO A 75 10.25 11.35 -14.80
N HIS A 76 9.41 11.62 -15.79
CA HIS A 76 8.60 12.84 -15.80
C HIS A 76 7.55 12.86 -14.69
N ILE A 77 6.91 11.72 -14.42
CA ILE A 77 5.92 11.59 -13.35
C ILE A 77 6.60 11.68 -11.99
N ALA A 78 7.72 10.98 -11.82
CA ALA A 78 8.51 11.05 -10.60
C ALA A 78 8.95 12.48 -10.28
N LYS A 79 9.42 13.22 -11.29
CA LYS A 79 9.79 14.64 -11.15
C LYS A 79 8.59 15.52 -10.75
N SER A 80 7.43 15.29 -11.34
CA SER A 80 6.20 16.01 -10.99
C SER A 80 5.82 15.80 -9.53
N TYR A 81 5.88 14.56 -9.03
CA TYR A 81 5.62 14.29 -7.62
C TYR A 81 6.69 14.88 -6.69
N ALA A 82 7.96 14.85 -7.09
CA ALA A 82 9.03 15.43 -6.29
C ALA A 82 8.84 16.94 -6.06
N LEU A 83 8.34 17.67 -7.04
CA LEU A 83 7.97 19.09 -6.89
C LEU A 83 6.87 19.33 -5.84
N GLU A 84 6.02 18.33 -5.61
CA GLU A 84 4.98 18.35 -4.60
C GLU A 84 5.44 17.74 -3.26
N HIS A 85 6.73 17.45 -3.12
CA HIS A 85 7.29 16.73 -1.97
C HIS A 85 6.63 15.35 -1.74
N ALA A 86 6.30 14.68 -2.81
CA ALA A 86 5.76 13.32 -2.80
C ALA A 86 6.64 12.37 -3.64
N HIS A 87 6.47 11.09 -3.46
CA HIS A 87 7.16 10.07 -4.23
C HIS A 87 6.31 8.81 -4.35
N PHE A 88 6.66 7.95 -5.31
CA PHE A 88 6.04 6.64 -5.46
C PHE A 88 6.35 5.75 -4.26
N LEU A 89 5.34 5.10 -3.72
CA LEU A 89 5.47 4.11 -2.64
C LEU A 89 5.65 2.71 -3.24
N GLY A 90 6.88 2.41 -3.62
CA GLY A 90 7.28 1.08 -4.09
C GLY A 90 8.24 0.44 -3.11
N TRP A 91 8.17 -0.87 -2.98
CA TRP A 91 8.99 -1.64 -2.04
C TRP A 91 9.87 -2.64 -2.77
N THR A 92 11.07 -2.86 -2.24
CA THR A 92 12.00 -3.84 -2.74
C THR A 92 11.57 -5.25 -2.36
N VAL A 93 12.10 -6.24 -3.08
CA VAL A 93 11.85 -7.67 -2.76
C VAL A 93 12.25 -7.98 -1.32
N ASN A 94 13.41 -7.51 -0.87
CA ASN A 94 13.89 -7.75 0.49
C ASN A 94 12.96 -7.17 1.57
N GLU A 95 12.40 -5.98 1.33
CA GLU A 95 11.42 -5.36 2.23
C GLU A 95 10.12 -6.16 2.28
N LEU A 96 9.63 -6.64 1.14
CA LEU A 96 8.42 -7.45 1.06
C LEU A 96 8.61 -8.81 1.74
N ASP A 97 9.77 -9.44 1.56
CA ASP A 97 10.12 -10.69 2.25
C ASP A 97 10.16 -10.52 3.77
N ALA A 98 10.68 -9.40 4.25
CA ALA A 98 10.68 -9.09 5.68
C ALA A 98 9.26 -8.96 6.26
N VAL A 99 8.33 -8.40 5.51
CA VAL A 99 6.90 -8.33 5.88
C VAL A 99 6.25 -9.72 5.84
N SER A 100 6.54 -10.49 4.80
CA SER A 100 6.00 -11.84 4.64
C SER A 100 6.39 -12.77 5.80
N ARG A 101 7.62 -12.65 6.31
CA ARG A 101 8.09 -13.40 7.48
C ARG A 101 7.31 -13.09 8.77
N LYS A 102 6.55 -11.99 8.80
CA LYS A 102 5.63 -11.64 9.90
C LYS A 102 4.25 -12.29 9.77
N GLY A 103 4.07 -13.22 8.81
CA GLY A 103 2.82 -13.94 8.58
C GLY A 103 1.81 -13.20 7.70
N ILE A 104 2.20 -12.08 7.07
CA ILE A 104 1.34 -11.33 6.15
C ILE A 104 1.58 -11.83 4.73
N LYS A 105 0.54 -12.29 4.06
CA LYS A 105 0.63 -12.67 2.65
C LYS A 105 0.81 -11.42 1.78
N ILE A 106 1.83 -11.42 0.95
CA ILE A 106 2.09 -10.34 0.00
C ILE A 106 1.61 -10.73 -1.39
N GLU A 107 0.82 -9.88 -2.00
CA GLU A 107 0.47 -9.95 -3.42
C GLU A 107 1.03 -8.72 -4.12
N SER A 108 2.20 -8.89 -4.73
CA SER A 108 2.88 -7.86 -5.52
C SER A 108 2.50 -8.00 -6.99
N SER A 109 1.79 -7.01 -7.53
CA SER A 109 1.21 -7.08 -8.87
C SER A 109 1.22 -5.73 -9.58
N ASP A 110 1.11 -5.74 -10.91
CA ASP A 110 0.85 -4.51 -11.66
C ASP A 110 -0.60 -4.05 -11.40
N ILE A 111 -0.72 -3.06 -10.55
CA ILE A 111 -2.00 -2.48 -10.12
C ILE A 111 -2.12 -0.99 -10.44
N ILE A 112 -1.17 -0.44 -11.18
CA ILE A 112 -1.11 1.00 -11.46
C ILE A 112 -1.66 1.35 -12.82
N SER A 113 -2.25 2.53 -12.91
CA SER A 113 -2.53 3.26 -14.14
C SER A 113 -2.07 4.71 -14.00
N ILE A 114 -1.86 5.36 -15.13
CA ILE A 114 -1.51 6.78 -15.18
C ILE A 114 -2.68 7.50 -15.84
N THR A 115 -3.24 8.49 -15.14
CA THR A 115 -4.32 9.31 -15.70
C THR A 115 -3.77 10.18 -16.83
N PRO A 116 -4.26 10.01 -18.08
CA PRO A 116 -3.87 10.88 -19.19
C PRO A 116 -4.11 12.36 -18.84
N HIS A 117 -3.31 13.24 -19.36
CA HIS A 117 -3.35 14.70 -19.17
C HIS A 117 -2.99 15.20 -17.76
N LEU A 118 -3.16 14.41 -16.70
CA LEU A 118 -2.84 14.83 -15.33
C LEU A 118 -1.51 14.27 -14.83
N ASN A 119 -0.92 13.29 -15.52
CA ASN A 119 0.28 12.56 -15.07
C ASN A 119 0.18 12.07 -13.61
N ARG A 120 -1.01 11.58 -13.23
CA ARG A 120 -1.27 11.10 -11.88
C ARG A 120 -1.41 9.60 -11.84
N LEU A 121 -0.81 9.00 -10.82
CA LEU A 121 -0.99 7.59 -10.52
C LEU A 121 -2.35 7.33 -9.89
N ARG A 122 -2.96 6.24 -10.31
CA ARG A 122 -4.18 5.68 -9.73
C ARG A 122 -4.06 4.17 -9.67
N HIS A 123 -4.79 3.57 -8.77
CA HIS A 123 -5.04 2.15 -8.86
C HIS A 123 -5.90 1.87 -10.10
N ASP A 124 -5.48 0.89 -10.89
CA ASP A 124 -6.24 0.43 -12.04
C ASP A 124 -7.35 -0.53 -11.60
N PRO A 125 -8.64 -0.19 -11.78
CA PRO A 125 -9.73 -1.02 -11.27
C PRO A 125 -9.76 -2.42 -11.90
N GLN A 126 -9.44 -2.53 -13.19
CA GLN A 126 -9.46 -3.81 -13.90
C GLN A 126 -8.30 -4.72 -13.47
N LYS A 127 -7.11 -4.13 -13.27
CA LYS A 127 -5.95 -4.86 -12.77
C LYS A 127 -6.20 -5.32 -11.32
N LEU A 128 -6.72 -4.46 -10.47
CA LEU A 128 -7.11 -4.82 -9.10
C LEU A 128 -8.17 -5.92 -9.09
N ALA A 129 -9.20 -5.83 -9.91
CA ALA A 129 -10.23 -6.87 -9.99
C ALA A 129 -9.64 -8.25 -10.32
N ARG A 130 -8.64 -8.32 -11.22
CA ARG A 130 -7.93 -9.58 -11.52
C ARG A 130 -7.16 -10.11 -10.32
N VAL A 131 -6.49 -9.21 -9.59
CA VAL A 131 -5.76 -9.56 -8.36
C VAL A 131 -6.73 -10.11 -7.31
N PHE A 132 -7.85 -9.44 -7.08
CA PHE A 132 -8.87 -9.92 -6.15
C PHE A 132 -9.43 -11.28 -6.54
N LYS A 133 -9.76 -11.50 -7.82
CA LYS A 133 -10.20 -12.82 -8.31
C LYS A 133 -9.19 -13.92 -8.01
N LYS A 134 -7.90 -13.65 -8.18
CA LYS A 134 -6.83 -14.62 -7.87
C LYS A 134 -6.76 -14.94 -6.38
N ILE A 135 -7.00 -13.96 -5.52
CA ILE A 135 -6.92 -14.11 -4.05
C ILE A 135 -8.14 -14.83 -3.49
N ILE A 136 -9.32 -14.46 -3.97
CA ILE A 136 -10.60 -14.94 -3.41
C ILE A 136 -11.01 -16.26 -4.08
N GLY A 137 -10.43 -16.54 -5.23
CA GLY A 137 -10.71 -17.76 -5.99
C GLY A 137 -11.93 -17.66 -6.80
#